data_0d62816e28e3928a654931f18cceeddb
#
_entry.id   0d62816e28e3928a654931f18cceeddb
#
_cell.length_a   1.000
_cell.length_b   1.000
_cell.length_c   1.000
_cell.angle_alpha   90.00
_cell.angle_beta   90.00
_cell.angle_gamma   90.00
#
_symmetry.space_group_name_H-M   'P 1'
#
loop_
_entity.id
_entity.type
_entity.pdbx_description
1 polymer ?
#
loop_
_entity_poly.entity_id
_entity_poly.type
_entity_poly.pdbx_seq_one_letter_code
_entity_poly.pdbx_strand_id
1 'polypeptide(L)'
;MKAFGAGVWLAAFAAGLLVGHPAALAADAARGKILFTQKYGCYECHGTEGQGSPATGPRLAPNPIPFEALSAFVRTTSREMPPFRESVLPNEDLADIYAYLQSVPKGPDPGSIPLLNP
;
A
#
# COMPACT_ATOMS: atom_id res chain seq x y z
N MET A 1 -32.61 11.64 -70.95
CA MET A 1 -33.06 12.11 -69.63
C MET A 1 -32.38 11.25 -68.58
N LYS A 2 -31.47 11.84 -67.82
CA LYS A 2 -30.66 11.12 -66.86
C LYS A 2 -31.20 11.38 -65.43
N ALA A 3 -31.67 10.32 -64.73
CA ALA A 3 -32.10 10.42 -63.35
C ALA A 3 -30.89 10.28 -62.41
N PHE A 4 -30.63 11.30 -61.58
CA PHE A 4 -29.65 11.28 -60.51
C PHE A 4 -30.27 10.65 -59.24
N GLY A 5 -29.75 9.51 -58.83
CA GLY A 5 -30.09 8.87 -57.56
C GLY A 5 -29.26 9.49 -56.42
N ALA A 6 -29.92 10.16 -55.48
CA ALA A 6 -29.30 10.65 -54.27
C ALA A 6 -29.12 9.51 -53.27
N GLY A 7 -27.87 9.11 -53.05
CA GLY A 7 -27.52 8.17 -51.97
C GLY A 7 -27.49 8.84 -50.62
N VAL A 8 -28.34 8.42 -49.71
CA VAL A 8 -28.35 8.85 -48.31
C VAL A 8 -27.33 8.01 -47.55
N TRP A 9 -26.24 8.64 -47.11
CA TRP A 9 -25.26 8.03 -46.23
C TRP A 9 -25.74 8.18 -44.77
N LEU A 10 -26.21 7.10 -44.17
CA LEU A 10 -26.48 7.01 -42.74
C LEU A 10 -25.12 6.86 -41.99
N ALA A 11 -24.66 7.95 -41.40
CA ALA A 11 -23.54 7.92 -40.47
C ALA A 11 -24.02 7.32 -39.15
N ALA A 12 -23.66 6.09 -38.87
CA ALA A 12 -23.87 5.47 -37.56
C ALA A 12 -22.87 6.06 -36.54
N PHE A 13 -23.35 6.94 -35.65
CA PHE A 13 -22.59 7.39 -34.50
C PHE A 13 -22.54 6.25 -33.46
N ALA A 14 -21.42 5.54 -33.38
CA ALA A 14 -21.13 4.65 -32.28
C ALA A 14 -20.81 5.49 -31.02
N ALA A 15 -21.79 5.68 -30.16
CA ALA A 15 -21.57 6.24 -28.83
C ALA A 15 -20.77 5.22 -28.00
N GLY A 16 -19.45 5.39 -27.93
CA GLY A 16 -18.59 4.63 -27.05
C GLY A 16 -18.92 4.97 -25.58
N LEU A 17 -19.55 4.05 -24.87
CA LEU A 17 -19.69 4.11 -23.41
C LEU A 17 -18.26 4.03 -22.81
N LEU A 18 -17.71 5.18 -22.42
CA LEU A 18 -16.56 5.26 -21.53
C LEU A 18 -16.98 4.72 -20.17
N VAL A 19 -16.81 3.42 -19.96
CA VAL A 19 -16.91 2.80 -18.65
C VAL A 19 -15.72 3.35 -17.84
N GLY A 20 -15.97 4.43 -17.08
CA GLY A 20 -15.00 4.95 -16.14
C GLY A 20 -14.71 3.86 -15.11
N HIS A 21 -13.54 3.24 -15.21
CA HIS A 21 -13.03 2.41 -14.13
C HIS A 21 -12.81 3.35 -12.94
N PRO A 22 -13.31 3.01 -11.73
CA PRO A 22 -12.91 3.74 -10.54
C PRO A 22 -11.39 3.64 -10.45
N ALA A 23 -10.70 4.78 -10.53
CA ALA A 23 -9.27 4.84 -10.27
C ALA A 23 -9.10 4.29 -8.84
N ALA A 24 -8.46 3.13 -8.71
CA ALA A 24 -8.03 2.66 -7.39
C ALA A 24 -7.17 3.79 -6.82
N LEU A 25 -7.61 4.37 -5.70
CA LEU A 25 -6.85 5.41 -5.02
C LEU A 25 -5.48 4.83 -4.72
N ALA A 26 -4.42 5.52 -5.17
CA ALA A 26 -3.06 5.13 -4.85
C ALA A 26 -2.91 5.15 -3.32
N ALA A 27 -2.24 4.13 -2.77
CA ALA A 27 -2.01 4.04 -1.34
C ALA A 27 -1.22 5.25 -0.82
N ASP A 28 -1.65 5.81 0.31
CA ASP A 28 -1.12 7.05 0.89
C ASP A 28 -0.15 6.74 2.04
N ALA A 29 1.14 6.92 1.79
CA ALA A 29 2.19 6.69 2.77
C ALA A 29 2.11 7.64 3.98
N ALA A 30 1.66 8.89 3.80
CA ALA A 30 1.52 9.84 4.90
C ALA A 30 0.38 9.44 5.84
N ARG A 31 -0.76 9.05 5.27
CA ARG A 31 -1.86 8.46 6.02
C ARG A 31 -1.43 7.13 6.68
N GLY A 32 -0.68 6.31 5.96
CA GLY A 32 -0.12 5.04 6.45
C GLY A 32 0.74 5.21 7.70
N LYS A 33 1.56 6.27 7.77
CA LYS A 33 2.33 6.61 8.97
C LYS A 33 1.42 6.87 10.18
N ILE A 34 0.36 7.64 10.00
CA ILE A 34 -0.60 7.94 11.08
C ILE A 34 -1.30 6.67 11.53
N LEU A 35 -1.72 5.82 10.59
CA LEU A 35 -2.36 4.55 10.88
C LEU A 35 -1.43 3.62 11.67
N PHE A 36 -0.17 3.52 11.25
CA PHE A 36 0.85 2.68 11.87
C PHE A 36 1.20 3.14 13.29
N THR A 37 1.33 4.46 13.50
CA THR A 37 1.83 5.02 14.78
C THR A 37 0.73 5.45 15.75
N GLN A 38 -0.50 5.73 15.30
CA GLN A 38 -1.53 6.31 16.17
C GLN A 38 -2.80 5.47 16.24
N LYS A 39 -3.24 4.90 15.12
CA LYS A 39 -4.52 4.19 15.08
C LYS A 39 -4.40 2.72 15.47
N TYR A 40 -3.44 2.00 14.91
CA TYR A 40 -3.32 0.55 15.09
C TYR A 40 -2.19 0.10 16.04
N GLY A 41 -1.35 1.02 16.49
CA GLY A 41 -0.32 0.73 17.47
C GLY A 41 0.80 -0.20 17.00
N CYS A 42 0.99 -0.36 15.70
CA CYS A 42 2.02 -1.25 15.13
C CYS A 42 3.42 -0.87 15.62
N TYR A 43 3.65 0.41 15.86
CA TYR A 43 4.92 0.97 16.34
C TYR A 43 5.34 0.44 17.71
N GLU A 44 4.41 0.01 18.56
CA GLU A 44 4.71 -0.45 19.92
C GLU A 44 5.65 -1.66 19.92
N CYS A 45 5.48 -2.55 18.93
CA CYS A 45 6.34 -3.71 18.77
C CYS A 45 7.39 -3.52 17.67
N HIS A 46 7.02 -2.82 16.58
CA HIS A 46 7.87 -2.73 15.38
C HIS A 46 8.71 -1.45 15.30
N GLY A 47 8.60 -0.54 16.29
CA GLY A 47 9.25 0.76 16.27
C GLY A 47 8.57 1.78 15.36
N THR A 48 8.79 3.06 15.62
CA THR A 48 8.07 4.17 14.94
C THR A 48 8.28 4.21 13.42
N GLU A 49 9.38 3.66 12.94
CA GLU A 49 9.72 3.57 11.51
C GLU A 49 9.72 2.12 11.01
N GLY A 50 9.14 1.19 11.76
CA GLY A 50 9.17 -0.21 11.41
C GLY A 50 10.57 -0.83 11.45
N GLN A 51 11.50 -0.23 12.18
CA GLN A 51 12.89 -0.69 12.29
C GLN A 51 13.04 -1.98 13.08
N GLY A 52 12.01 -2.35 13.86
CA GLY A 52 11.99 -3.54 14.68
C GLY A 52 12.91 -3.48 15.89
N SER A 53 12.83 -4.53 16.71
CA SER A 53 13.69 -4.76 17.87
C SER A 53 13.79 -6.26 18.11
N PRO A 54 14.95 -6.77 18.55
CA PRO A 54 15.10 -8.18 18.91
C PRO A 54 14.15 -8.64 20.02
N ALA A 55 13.69 -7.72 20.85
CA ALA A 55 12.86 -8.03 22.01
C ALA A 55 11.36 -7.92 21.75
N THR A 56 10.92 -7.14 20.76
CA THR A 56 9.50 -6.79 20.62
C THR A 56 8.88 -7.20 19.30
N GLY A 57 9.59 -7.05 18.18
CA GLY A 57 9.05 -7.44 16.89
C GLY A 57 10.04 -7.28 15.75
N PRO A 58 9.87 -8.02 14.66
CA PRO A 58 10.81 -7.98 13.54
C PRO A 58 10.78 -6.64 12.81
N ARG A 59 11.85 -6.37 12.08
CA ARG A 59 11.92 -5.24 11.15
C ARG A 59 10.91 -5.41 10.03
N LEU A 60 10.17 -4.34 9.72
CA LEU A 60 9.22 -4.26 8.63
C LEU A 60 9.68 -3.33 7.50
N ALA A 61 10.42 -2.26 7.84
CA ALA A 61 10.89 -1.26 6.88
C ALA A 61 12.43 -1.25 6.79
N PRO A 62 12.99 -0.83 5.64
CA PRO A 62 12.35 -0.23 4.48
C PRO A 62 11.80 -1.23 3.46
N ASN A 63 12.10 -2.51 3.58
CA ASN A 63 11.76 -3.54 2.61
C ASN A 63 10.77 -4.54 3.23
N PRO A 64 9.46 -4.19 3.34
CA PRO A 64 8.46 -5.13 3.81
C PRO A 64 8.37 -6.35 2.88
N ILE A 65 7.93 -7.48 3.44
CA ILE A 65 7.57 -8.65 2.62
C ILE A 65 6.46 -8.28 1.63
N PRO A 66 6.26 -9.01 0.51
CA PRO A 66 5.20 -8.71 -0.45
C PRO A 66 3.85 -8.49 0.22
N PHE A 67 3.06 -7.55 -0.29
CA PHE A 67 1.79 -7.12 0.33
C PHE A 67 0.84 -8.28 0.62
N GLU A 68 0.72 -9.23 -0.29
CA GLU A 68 -0.15 -10.40 -0.14
C GLU A 68 0.28 -11.27 1.06
N ALA A 69 1.59 -11.46 1.22
CA ALA A 69 2.15 -12.23 2.34
C ALA A 69 1.97 -11.47 3.66
N LEU A 70 2.20 -10.15 3.67
CA LEU A 70 1.98 -9.29 4.83
C LEU A 70 0.51 -9.30 5.23
N SER A 71 -0.39 -9.13 4.28
CA SER A 71 -1.84 -9.16 4.52
C SER A 71 -2.29 -10.50 5.10
N ALA A 72 -1.87 -11.61 4.50
CA ALA A 72 -2.20 -12.94 5.01
C ALA A 72 -1.69 -13.13 6.45
N PHE A 73 -0.44 -12.75 6.73
CA PHE A 73 0.15 -12.86 8.06
C PHE A 73 -0.61 -12.02 9.09
N VAL A 74 -0.88 -10.75 8.81
CA VAL A 74 -1.59 -9.83 9.71
C VAL A 74 -2.98 -10.37 10.08
N ARG A 75 -3.64 -11.11 9.17
CA ARG A 75 -4.97 -11.70 9.38
C ARG A 75 -4.96 -12.99 10.20
N THR A 76 -3.86 -13.77 10.12
CA THR A 76 -3.84 -15.17 10.62
C THR A 76 -2.83 -15.43 11.73
N THR A 77 -2.02 -14.45 12.09
CA THR A 77 -1.05 -14.61 13.19
C THR A 77 -1.73 -15.00 14.50
N SER A 78 -1.05 -15.82 15.31
CA SER A 78 -1.56 -16.37 16.57
C SER A 78 -0.56 -16.32 17.71
N ARG A 79 0.52 -15.55 17.55
CA ARG A 79 1.59 -15.40 18.55
C ARG A 79 1.46 -14.05 19.28
N GLU A 80 2.58 -13.44 19.58
CA GLU A 80 2.66 -12.16 20.31
C GLU A 80 1.97 -11.03 19.54
N MET A 81 2.01 -11.07 18.20
CA MET A 81 1.26 -10.14 17.37
C MET A 81 -0.20 -10.61 17.28
N PRO A 82 -1.19 -9.79 17.69
CA PRO A 82 -2.60 -10.14 17.56
C PRO A 82 -3.05 -10.14 16.09
N PRO A 83 -4.01 -10.99 15.71
CA PRO A 83 -4.58 -10.96 14.36
C PRO A 83 -5.50 -9.75 14.18
N PHE A 84 -5.31 -9.00 13.11
CA PHE A 84 -6.17 -7.89 12.73
C PHE A 84 -7.17 -8.33 11.67
N ARG A 85 -8.42 -8.52 12.06
CA ARG A 85 -9.51 -8.82 11.10
C ARG A 85 -9.75 -7.63 10.18
N GLU A 86 -10.27 -7.88 8.98
CA GLU A 86 -10.55 -6.82 8.01
C GLU A 86 -11.57 -5.78 8.52
N SER A 87 -12.50 -6.19 9.38
CA SER A 87 -13.44 -5.29 10.06
C SER A 87 -12.77 -4.31 11.03
N VAL A 88 -11.55 -4.62 11.51
CA VAL A 88 -10.77 -3.77 12.42
C VAL A 88 -9.71 -2.98 11.65
N LEU A 89 -8.99 -3.62 10.74
CA LEU A 89 -7.98 -3.04 9.88
C LEU A 89 -8.38 -3.30 8.41
N PRO A 90 -9.14 -2.40 7.77
CA PRO A 90 -9.52 -2.53 6.37
C PRO A 90 -8.32 -2.70 5.43
N ASN A 91 -8.53 -3.33 4.28
CA ASN A 91 -7.46 -3.55 3.31
C ASN A 91 -6.87 -2.24 2.76
N GLU A 92 -7.67 -1.18 2.64
CA GLU A 92 -7.19 0.15 2.25
C GLU A 92 -6.23 0.75 3.30
N ASP A 93 -6.57 0.65 4.59
CA ASP A 93 -5.71 1.12 5.67
C ASP A 93 -4.40 0.30 5.72
N LEU A 94 -4.48 -1.01 5.50
CA LEU A 94 -3.30 -1.86 5.43
C LEU A 94 -2.42 -1.53 4.21
N ALA A 95 -3.03 -1.19 3.06
CA ALA A 95 -2.30 -0.74 1.87
C ALA A 95 -1.55 0.56 2.11
N ASP A 96 -2.16 1.51 2.82
CA ASP A 96 -1.51 2.77 3.19
C ASP A 96 -0.35 2.55 4.17
N ILE A 97 -0.54 1.69 5.18
CA ILE A 97 0.53 1.26 6.08
C ILE A 97 1.68 0.63 5.29
N TYR A 98 1.37 -0.22 4.31
CA TYR A 98 2.38 -0.85 3.47
C TYR A 98 3.16 0.19 2.65
N ALA A 99 2.46 1.16 2.05
CA ALA A 99 3.09 2.26 1.33
C ALA A 99 4.02 3.09 2.25
N TYR A 100 3.60 3.32 3.50
CA TYR A 100 4.47 3.96 4.50
C TYR A 100 5.74 3.15 4.75
N LEU A 101 5.63 1.85 5.02
CA LEU A 101 6.79 0.99 5.28
C LEU A 101 7.76 0.95 4.11
N GLN A 102 7.25 1.00 2.87
CA GLN A 102 8.08 1.09 1.67
C GLN A 102 8.76 2.46 1.51
N SER A 103 8.14 3.53 2.02
CA SER A 103 8.65 4.90 1.91
C SER A 103 9.76 5.23 2.92
N VAL A 104 9.92 4.41 3.96
CA VAL A 104 10.97 4.62 4.99
C VAL A 104 12.35 4.46 4.35
N PRO A 105 13.23 5.44 4.46
CA PRO A 105 14.56 5.35 3.87
C PRO A 105 15.41 4.28 4.56
N LYS A 106 16.30 3.66 3.81
CA LYS A 106 17.33 2.79 4.40
C LYS A 106 18.22 3.63 5.31
N GLY A 107 18.43 3.15 6.54
CA GLY A 107 19.38 3.79 7.47
C GLY A 107 20.80 3.82 6.89
N PRO A 108 21.67 4.67 7.44
CA PRO A 108 23.07 4.74 7.03
C PRO A 108 23.75 3.37 7.27
N ASP A 109 24.75 3.07 6.46
CA ASP A 109 25.57 1.90 6.66
C ASP A 109 26.31 2.04 8.02
N PRO A 110 26.23 1.06 8.91
CA PRO A 110 26.95 1.10 10.19
C PRO A 110 28.46 1.36 10.03
N GLY A 111 29.06 0.87 8.95
CA GLY A 111 30.45 1.13 8.58
C GLY A 111 30.76 2.60 8.27
N SER A 112 29.75 3.39 7.94
CA SER A 112 29.90 4.84 7.69
C SER A 112 29.79 5.71 8.95
N ILE A 113 29.47 5.12 10.10
CA ILE A 113 29.28 5.84 11.37
C ILE A 113 30.58 5.77 12.18
N PRO A 114 31.35 6.87 12.33
CA PRO A 114 32.64 6.84 13.00
C PRO A 114 32.61 6.29 14.43
N LEU A 115 31.53 6.54 15.16
CA LEU A 115 31.36 6.05 16.53
C LEU A 115 31.17 4.54 16.65
N LEU A 116 30.79 3.87 15.57
CA LEU A 116 30.64 2.40 15.52
C LEU A 116 31.88 1.70 14.99
N ASN A 117 32.86 2.46 14.48
CA ASN A 117 34.14 1.96 13.92
C ASN A 117 35.29 2.77 14.49
N PRO A 118 35.63 2.62 15.80
CA PRO A 118 36.71 3.33 16.47
C PRO A 118 38.11 2.93 15.93
#